data_e461b9615ef315778f76f7e3c52e8506
#
_entry.id   e461b9615ef315778f76f7e3c52e8506
#
_cell.length_a   1.000
_cell.length_b   1.000
_cell.length_c   1.000
_cell.angle_alpha   90.00
_cell.angle_beta   90.00
_cell.angle_gamma   90.00
#
_symmetry.space_group_name_H-M   'P 1'
#
loop_
_entity.id
_entity.type
_entity.pdbx_description
1 polymer ?
#
loop_
_entity_poly.entity_id
_entity_poly.type
_entity_poly.pdbx_seq_one_letter_code
_entity_poly.pdbx_strand_id
1 'polypeptide(L)'
;NDAERGWFTYSQIGGLNDMVRTKETVNATEANSFSFSNVGGAVNINARASAVRKGFKVSQVASNRTYTTRTMVTYATGMMNNGWAFAVSGSYRWAKEGYVAGTFYDAWAFAAAAEKRINDQHSVSLTVMGAPTKRGQQAGSTQEAYDLTPKDNFFFVRIPGRGYGNNNYNANWGYQNGVMRNAKQVKSFTPIAVLSHEWKIDEASRLTTSLG
;
A
#
# COMPACT_ATOMS: atom_id res chain seq x y z
N ASN A 1 5.34 -9.60 -9.45
CA ASN A 1 5.00 -10.75 -8.60
C ASN A 1 6.25 -11.18 -7.85
N ASP A 2 6.10 -11.52 -6.58
CA ASP A 2 7.15 -12.23 -5.84
C ASP A 2 7.36 -13.60 -6.52
N ALA A 3 8.61 -13.90 -6.92
CA ALA A 3 8.93 -15.13 -7.66
C ALA A 3 8.56 -16.40 -6.90
N GLU A 4 8.55 -16.36 -5.56
CA GLU A 4 8.21 -17.50 -4.71
C GLU A 4 6.72 -17.64 -4.45
N ARG A 5 5.97 -16.52 -4.42
CA ARG A 5 4.58 -16.49 -3.93
C ARG A 5 3.56 -16.09 -5.00
N GLY A 6 3.99 -15.59 -6.15
CA GLY A 6 3.12 -15.14 -7.22
C GLY A 6 2.27 -13.90 -6.91
N TRP A 7 2.50 -13.25 -5.77
CA TRP A 7 1.78 -12.05 -5.33
C TRP A 7 2.68 -11.14 -4.50
N PHE A 8 2.30 -9.89 -4.37
CA PHE A 8 2.96 -8.94 -3.47
C PHE A 8 2.05 -8.54 -2.31
N THR A 9 2.64 -8.14 -1.19
CA THR A 9 1.85 -7.68 -0.05
C THR A 9 1.44 -6.21 -0.21
N TYR A 10 0.22 -5.88 0.15
CA TYR A 10 -0.23 -4.47 0.14
C TYR A 10 0.61 -3.53 1.02
N SER A 11 1.38 -4.07 1.96
CA SER A 11 2.33 -3.27 2.75
C SER A 11 3.45 -2.67 1.90
N GLN A 12 3.85 -3.30 0.79
CA GLN A 12 4.90 -2.82 -0.12
C GLN A 12 4.51 -1.55 -0.88
N ILE A 13 3.20 -1.34 -1.07
CA ILE A 13 2.62 -0.18 -1.76
C ILE A 13 1.75 0.68 -0.85
N GLY A 14 1.76 0.38 0.44
CA GLY A 14 0.93 1.07 1.43
C GLY A 14 1.24 2.57 1.47
N GLY A 15 0.21 3.40 1.35
CA GLY A 15 0.35 4.85 1.33
C GLY A 15 0.50 5.48 -0.05
N LEU A 16 0.56 4.71 -1.12
CA LEU A 16 0.72 5.17 -2.51
C LEU A 16 -0.60 5.14 -3.30
N ASN A 17 -1.70 5.47 -2.65
CA ASN A 17 -3.06 5.29 -3.20
C ASN A 17 -3.27 5.92 -4.59
N ASP A 18 -2.63 7.05 -4.88
CA ASP A 18 -2.80 7.72 -6.18
C ASP A 18 -2.03 7.01 -7.29
N MET A 19 -0.87 6.41 -6.98
CA MET A 19 -0.06 5.65 -7.94
C MET A 19 -0.63 4.26 -8.26
N VAL A 20 -1.34 3.66 -7.30
CA VAL A 20 -1.88 2.29 -7.40
C VAL A 20 -3.40 2.27 -7.55
N ARG A 21 -3.98 3.36 -7.99
CA ARG A 21 -5.43 3.54 -8.09
C ARG A 21 -6.05 2.73 -9.22
N THR A 22 -5.38 2.64 -10.35
CA THR A 22 -5.85 1.92 -11.53
C THR A 22 -5.61 0.44 -11.33
N LYS A 23 -6.69 -0.28 -11.08
CA LYS A 23 -6.69 -1.73 -10.85
C LYS A 23 -7.64 -2.41 -11.80
N GLU A 24 -7.21 -3.52 -12.33
CA GLU A 24 -8.01 -4.47 -13.09
C GLU A 24 -8.06 -5.77 -12.31
N THR A 25 -9.25 -6.28 -12.08
CA THR A 25 -9.47 -7.53 -11.33
C THR A 25 -10.26 -8.47 -12.21
N VAL A 26 -9.79 -9.69 -12.32
CA VAL A 26 -10.48 -10.78 -13.05
C VAL A 26 -10.72 -11.95 -12.11
N ASN A 27 -11.84 -12.61 -12.29
CA ASN A 27 -12.20 -13.80 -11.53
C ASN A 27 -11.46 -15.05 -12.04
N ALA A 28 -11.49 -16.11 -11.26
CA ALA A 28 -10.68 -17.32 -11.48
C ALA A 28 -10.77 -17.96 -12.87
N THR A 29 -11.89 -17.82 -13.56
CA THR A 29 -12.14 -18.49 -14.85
C THR A 29 -12.14 -17.53 -16.04
N GLU A 30 -11.93 -16.24 -15.81
CA GLU A 30 -11.94 -15.24 -16.86
C GLU A 30 -10.59 -15.15 -17.55
N ALA A 31 -10.62 -15.05 -18.89
CA ALA A 31 -9.42 -14.77 -19.67
C ALA A 31 -8.90 -13.35 -19.37
N ASN A 32 -7.60 -13.20 -19.25
CA ASN A 32 -6.95 -11.92 -19.05
C ASN A 32 -5.63 -11.84 -19.83
N SER A 33 -5.14 -10.60 -20.01
CA SER A 33 -3.92 -10.31 -20.78
C SER A 33 -2.68 -10.11 -19.91
N PHE A 34 -2.77 -10.23 -18.59
CA PHE A 34 -1.71 -9.83 -17.66
C PHE A 34 -1.27 -10.95 -16.70
N SER A 35 -1.92 -12.10 -16.69
CA SER A 35 -1.49 -13.26 -15.90
C SER A 35 -1.77 -14.57 -16.61
N PHE A 36 -0.98 -15.58 -16.29
CA PHE A 36 -1.26 -16.95 -16.69
C PHE A 36 -2.20 -17.56 -15.66
N SER A 37 -3.31 -18.12 -16.14
CA SER A 37 -4.31 -18.89 -15.42
C SER A 37 -4.17 -18.97 -13.89
N ASN A 38 -5.15 -18.51 -13.16
CA ASN A 38 -5.06 -18.34 -11.71
C ASN A 38 -6.39 -18.79 -11.10
N VAL A 39 -6.39 -19.89 -10.40
CA VAL A 39 -7.60 -20.46 -9.79
C VAL A 39 -8.28 -19.49 -8.80
N GLY A 40 -7.53 -18.55 -8.25
CA GLY A 40 -8.04 -17.53 -7.30
C GLY A 40 -8.39 -16.17 -7.92
N GLY A 41 -8.30 -16.03 -9.25
CA GLY A 41 -8.39 -14.72 -9.91
C GLY A 41 -7.06 -13.96 -9.94
N ALA A 42 -7.02 -12.84 -10.62
CA ALA A 42 -5.84 -12.00 -10.74
C ALA A 42 -6.16 -10.52 -10.55
N VAL A 43 -5.18 -9.78 -10.01
CA VAL A 43 -5.25 -8.31 -9.87
C VAL A 43 -4.04 -7.71 -10.55
N ASN A 44 -4.28 -6.88 -11.55
CA ASN A 44 -3.28 -6.04 -12.16
C ASN A 44 -3.36 -4.62 -11.60
N ILE A 45 -2.22 -4.06 -11.22
CA ILE A 45 -2.11 -2.66 -10.78
C ILE A 45 -1.29 -1.92 -11.82
N ASN A 46 -1.94 -1.00 -12.53
CA ASN A 46 -1.26 -0.15 -13.49
C ASN A 46 -0.71 1.10 -12.79
N ALA A 47 0.59 1.11 -12.55
CA ALA A 47 1.31 2.21 -11.91
C ALA A 47 2.20 2.98 -12.91
N ARG A 48 1.94 2.89 -14.23
CA ARG A 48 2.63 3.67 -15.26
C ARG A 48 2.35 5.16 -15.07
N ALA A 49 3.28 6.00 -15.49
CA ALA A 49 3.14 7.46 -15.33
C ALA A 49 1.89 8.01 -16.03
N SER A 50 1.53 7.47 -17.19
CA SER A 50 0.34 7.89 -17.95
C SER A 50 -0.99 7.46 -17.29
N ALA A 51 -0.97 6.45 -16.44
CA ALA A 51 -2.15 6.00 -15.70
C ALA A 51 -2.47 6.88 -14.48
N VAL A 52 -1.54 7.73 -14.07
CA VAL A 52 -1.73 8.67 -12.97
C VAL A 52 -2.38 9.95 -13.50
N ARG A 53 -3.44 10.43 -12.81
CA ARG A 53 -4.14 11.64 -13.22
C ARG A 53 -3.17 12.84 -13.21
N LYS A 54 -3.09 13.54 -14.34
CA LYS A 54 -2.29 14.77 -14.49
C LYS A 54 -2.64 15.81 -13.45
N GLY A 55 -1.63 16.43 -12.86
CA GLY A 55 -1.76 17.54 -11.94
C GLY A 55 -0.98 17.34 -10.65
N PHE A 56 -1.13 18.31 -9.76
CA PHE A 56 -0.58 18.27 -8.40
C PHE A 56 -1.71 18.00 -7.41
N LYS A 57 -1.47 17.12 -6.46
CA LYS A 57 -2.45 16.75 -5.44
C LYS A 57 -1.77 16.60 -4.09
N VAL A 58 -2.38 17.22 -3.08
CA VAL A 58 -2.05 17.01 -1.67
C VAL A 58 -3.27 16.39 -0.99
N SER A 59 -3.02 15.40 -0.15
CA SER A 59 -4.06 14.76 0.65
C SER A 59 -3.62 14.67 2.09
N GLN A 60 -4.47 15.15 3.00
CA GLN A 60 -4.32 14.97 4.44
C GLN A 60 -5.48 14.12 4.94
N VAL A 61 -5.17 13.09 5.73
CA VAL A 61 -6.16 12.18 6.31
C VAL A 61 -5.92 12.06 7.79
N ALA A 62 -6.98 12.21 8.57
CA ALA A 62 -7.03 11.82 9.98
C ALA A 62 -7.71 10.45 10.11
N SER A 63 -7.18 9.60 10.96
CA SER A 63 -7.69 8.25 11.19
C SER A 63 -7.61 7.91 12.68
N ASN A 64 -8.52 7.12 13.16
CA ASN A 64 -8.56 6.60 14.53
C ASN A 64 -8.21 5.10 14.61
N ARG A 65 -7.47 4.59 13.62
CA ARG A 65 -7.10 3.16 13.55
C ARG A 65 -5.62 2.96 13.81
N THR A 66 -4.89 2.36 12.86
CA THR A 66 -3.46 2.02 13.01
C THR A 66 -2.55 3.23 12.98
N TYR A 67 -2.94 4.29 12.28
CA TYR A 67 -2.24 5.57 12.27
C TYR A 67 -3.23 6.71 12.52
N THR A 68 -2.75 7.82 13.06
CA THR A 68 -3.57 9.00 13.34
C THR A 68 -3.58 9.97 12.17
N THR A 69 -2.48 10.08 11.46
CA THR A 69 -2.35 11.02 10.33
C THR A 69 -1.68 10.36 9.13
N ARG A 70 -2.11 10.80 7.95
CA ARG A 70 -1.43 10.53 6.69
C ARG A 70 -1.38 11.80 5.86
N THR A 71 -0.19 12.20 5.45
CA THR A 71 0.01 13.23 4.44
C THR A 71 0.51 12.54 3.17
N MET A 72 -0.03 12.90 2.03
CA MET A 72 0.39 12.38 0.73
C MET A 72 0.45 13.52 -0.29
N VAL A 73 1.51 13.53 -1.08
CA VAL A 73 1.72 14.48 -2.18
C VAL A 73 1.96 13.67 -3.45
N THR A 74 1.28 14.03 -4.52
CA THR A 74 1.42 13.39 -5.83
C THR A 74 1.49 14.45 -6.91
N TYR A 75 2.41 14.27 -7.84
CA TYR A 75 2.52 15.08 -9.05
C TYR A 75 2.63 14.20 -10.28
N ALA A 76 1.88 14.51 -11.32
CA ALA A 76 1.95 13.80 -12.60
C ALA A 76 1.83 14.79 -13.76
N THR A 77 2.69 14.64 -14.76
CA THR A 77 2.69 15.47 -15.95
C THR A 77 1.56 15.10 -16.91
N GLY A 78 1.05 13.86 -16.84
CA GLY A 78 0.33 13.22 -17.93
C GLY A 78 1.25 12.99 -19.14
N MET A 79 0.71 12.46 -20.22
CA MET A 79 1.45 12.31 -21.48
C MET A 79 1.67 13.69 -22.13
N MET A 80 2.93 14.04 -22.34
CA MET A 80 3.35 15.29 -22.97
C MET A 80 3.47 15.11 -24.48
N ASN A 81 3.48 16.23 -25.23
CA ASN A 81 3.58 16.22 -26.72
C ASN A 81 4.85 15.54 -27.25
N ASN A 82 5.91 15.54 -26.45
CA ASN A 82 7.17 14.85 -26.78
C ASN A 82 7.15 13.35 -26.46
N GLY A 83 6.01 12.78 -26.08
CA GLY A 83 5.81 11.37 -25.76
C GLY A 83 6.33 10.92 -24.38
N TRP A 84 6.72 11.84 -23.50
CA TRP A 84 7.09 11.52 -22.13
C TRP A 84 5.92 11.70 -21.16
N ALA A 85 5.88 10.88 -20.14
CA ALA A 85 5.06 11.08 -18.95
C ALA A 85 5.89 10.78 -17.70
N PHE A 86 5.70 11.58 -16.65
CA PHE A 86 6.32 11.40 -15.36
C PHE A 86 5.27 11.48 -14.26
N ALA A 87 5.45 10.66 -13.22
CA ALA A 87 4.65 10.74 -12.02
C ALA A 87 5.52 10.46 -10.80
N VAL A 88 5.32 11.22 -9.73
CA VAL A 88 5.98 11.03 -8.44
C VAL A 88 4.95 11.14 -7.32
N SER A 89 5.10 10.32 -6.30
CA SER A 89 4.25 10.37 -5.11
C SER A 89 5.08 10.07 -3.86
N GLY A 90 4.78 10.79 -2.79
CA GLY A 90 5.34 10.55 -1.48
C GLY A 90 4.25 10.62 -0.42
N SER A 91 4.33 9.77 0.59
CA SER A 91 3.42 9.86 1.74
C SER A 91 4.11 9.50 3.05
N TYR A 92 3.55 10.04 4.12
CA TYR A 92 3.95 9.74 5.48
C TYR A 92 2.72 9.42 6.32
N ARG A 93 2.76 8.29 7.02
CA ARG A 93 1.72 7.83 7.94
C ARG A 93 2.32 7.68 9.33
N TRP A 94 1.69 8.30 10.31
CA TRP A 94 2.23 8.33 11.65
C TRP A 94 1.16 8.16 12.73
N ALA A 95 1.53 7.47 13.79
CA ALA A 95 0.84 7.46 15.07
C ALA A 95 1.85 7.23 16.19
N LYS A 96 1.80 8.07 17.22
CA LYS A 96 2.51 7.80 18.48
C LYS A 96 1.93 6.57 19.15
N GLU A 97 0.61 6.44 19.11
CA GLU A 97 -0.16 5.30 19.55
C GLU A 97 -1.37 5.13 18.63
N GLY A 98 -1.61 3.88 18.21
CA GLY A 98 -2.78 3.51 17.43
C GLY A 98 -4.02 3.30 18.32
N TYR A 99 -5.09 2.75 17.75
CA TYR A 99 -6.31 2.44 18.51
C TYR A 99 -6.13 1.28 19.50
N VAL A 100 -5.06 0.51 19.37
CA VAL A 100 -4.66 -0.54 20.31
C VAL A 100 -3.50 -0.02 21.15
N ALA A 101 -3.61 -0.14 22.47
CA ALA A 101 -2.59 0.32 23.40
C ALA A 101 -1.21 -0.27 23.09
N GLY A 102 -0.17 0.59 23.17
CA GLY A 102 1.21 0.21 22.92
C GLY A 102 1.58 -0.03 21.45
N THR A 103 0.65 0.12 20.52
CA THR A 103 0.99 0.12 19.10
C THR A 103 1.40 1.51 18.66
N PHE A 104 2.33 1.59 17.72
CA PHE A 104 2.73 2.83 17.06
C PHE A 104 2.87 2.58 15.57
N TYR A 105 2.89 3.64 14.78
CA TYR A 105 3.01 3.55 13.33
C TYR A 105 3.91 4.67 12.80
N ASP A 106 4.92 4.29 12.05
CA ASP A 106 5.87 5.18 11.39
C ASP A 106 6.19 4.59 10.03
N ALA A 107 5.60 5.16 8.98
CA ALA A 107 5.74 4.60 7.65
C ALA A 107 5.80 5.70 6.59
N TRP A 108 6.87 5.69 5.84
CA TRP A 108 7.01 6.43 4.60
C TRP A 108 6.52 5.60 3.42
N ALA A 109 6.22 6.24 2.33
CA ALA A 109 6.06 5.59 1.05
C ALA A 109 6.46 6.57 -0.06
N PHE A 110 7.09 6.04 -1.10
CA PHE A 110 7.50 6.80 -2.26
C PHE A 110 7.28 6.00 -3.54
N ALA A 111 6.98 6.69 -4.62
CA ALA A 111 6.93 6.11 -5.94
C ALA A 111 7.38 7.14 -6.99
N ALA A 112 8.04 6.65 -8.00
CA ALA A 112 8.38 7.41 -9.20
C ALA A 112 8.11 6.53 -10.42
N ALA A 113 7.49 7.11 -11.44
CA ALA A 113 7.24 6.47 -12.71
C ALA A 113 7.65 7.39 -13.85
N ALA A 114 8.29 6.82 -14.86
CA ALA A 114 8.62 7.47 -16.10
C ALA A 114 8.13 6.60 -17.25
N GLU A 115 7.55 7.19 -18.25
CA GLU A 115 7.05 6.51 -19.45
C GLU A 115 7.44 7.29 -20.69
N LYS A 116 7.90 6.57 -21.70
CA LYS A 116 8.22 7.12 -23.02
C LYS A 116 7.42 6.37 -24.08
N ARG A 117 6.53 7.06 -24.76
CA ARG A 117 5.99 6.61 -26.03
C ARG A 117 7.01 6.95 -27.13
N ILE A 118 7.63 5.93 -27.69
CA ILE A 118 8.65 6.07 -28.73
C ILE A 118 7.98 6.41 -30.05
N ASN A 119 6.90 5.67 -30.36
CA ASN A 119 6.02 5.87 -31.51
C ASN A 119 4.63 5.26 -31.19
N ASP A 120 3.77 5.10 -32.18
CA ASP A 120 2.41 4.56 -32.00
C ASP A 120 2.39 3.05 -31.68
N GLN A 121 3.50 2.35 -31.92
CA GLN A 121 3.63 0.93 -31.68
C GLN A 121 4.45 0.59 -30.43
N HIS A 122 5.37 1.46 -30.02
CA HIS A 122 6.32 1.14 -28.94
C HIS A 122 6.24 2.14 -27.79
N SER A 123 6.11 1.61 -26.58
CA SER A 123 6.29 2.38 -25.35
C SER A 123 7.16 1.64 -24.33
N VAL A 124 7.90 2.41 -23.53
CA VAL A 124 8.72 1.90 -22.44
C VAL A 124 8.32 2.63 -21.17
N SER A 125 8.19 1.90 -20.07
CA SER A 125 7.86 2.46 -18.76
C SER A 125 8.77 1.88 -17.67
N LEU A 126 9.22 2.75 -16.77
CA LEU A 126 9.92 2.38 -15.56
C LEU A 126 9.09 2.89 -14.37
N THR A 127 8.81 1.99 -13.43
CA THR A 127 8.15 2.34 -12.17
C THR A 127 8.97 1.81 -11.01
N VAL A 128 9.26 2.68 -10.04
CA VAL A 128 9.95 2.33 -8.80
C VAL A 128 9.10 2.78 -7.63
N MET A 129 8.92 1.92 -6.64
CA MET A 129 8.15 2.24 -5.45
C MET A 129 8.65 1.50 -4.22
N GLY A 130 8.37 2.05 -3.04
CA GLY A 130 8.69 1.43 -1.78
C GLY A 130 7.95 2.07 -0.62
N ALA A 131 7.71 1.27 0.43
CA ALA A 131 7.00 1.71 1.62
C ALA A 131 7.69 1.21 2.89
N PRO A 132 8.83 1.82 3.27
CA PRO A 132 9.47 1.51 4.55
C PRO A 132 8.50 1.75 5.70
N THR A 133 8.31 0.74 6.52
CA THR A 133 7.34 0.75 7.61
C THR A 133 7.98 0.25 8.89
N LYS A 134 7.73 0.97 9.99
CA LYS A 134 8.03 0.55 11.35
C LYS A 134 6.75 0.66 12.18
N ARG A 135 6.35 -0.42 12.83
CA ARG A 135 5.13 -0.44 13.63
C ARG A 135 5.23 -1.39 14.82
N GLY A 136 4.55 -1.05 15.91
CA GLY A 136 4.29 -1.97 17.01
C GLY A 136 3.12 -2.90 16.67
N GLN A 137 3.22 -4.17 17.07
CA GLN A 137 2.17 -5.15 16.80
C GLN A 137 1.33 -5.41 18.06
N GLN A 138 0.05 -5.73 17.82
CA GLN A 138 -0.82 -6.41 18.76
C GLN A 138 -0.58 -7.91 18.64
N ALA A 139 -0.55 -8.63 19.77
CA ALA A 139 -0.66 -10.08 19.77
C ALA A 139 -2.12 -10.52 19.76
N GLY A 140 -2.41 -11.65 19.15
CA GLY A 140 -3.62 -12.40 19.46
C GLY A 140 -3.57 -12.86 20.91
N SER A 141 -4.70 -12.84 21.59
CA SER A 141 -4.84 -13.27 22.98
C SER A 141 -6.00 -14.26 23.13
N THR A 142 -6.04 -14.95 24.25
CA THR A 142 -7.18 -15.82 24.58
C THR A 142 -8.42 -15.00 24.93
N GLN A 143 -9.60 -15.60 24.81
CA GLN A 143 -10.85 -14.95 25.22
C GLN A 143 -10.80 -14.55 26.70
N GLU A 144 -10.21 -15.39 27.55
CA GLU A 144 -10.02 -15.10 28.96
C GLU A 144 -9.20 -13.82 29.22
N ALA A 145 -8.12 -13.62 28.48
CA ALA A 145 -7.32 -12.39 28.57
C ALA A 145 -8.11 -11.15 28.14
N TYR A 146 -8.96 -11.29 27.13
CA TYR A 146 -9.85 -10.21 26.72
C TYR A 146 -10.92 -9.90 27.78
N ASP A 147 -11.48 -10.92 28.42
CA ASP A 147 -12.52 -10.77 29.44
C ASP A 147 -12.00 -10.15 30.74
N LEU A 148 -10.74 -10.42 31.08
CA LEU A 148 -10.04 -9.84 32.24
C LEU A 148 -9.58 -8.38 32.00
N THR A 149 -9.58 -7.91 30.76
CA THR A 149 -9.15 -6.56 30.47
C THR A 149 -10.20 -5.54 30.90
N PRO A 150 -9.85 -4.47 31.68
CA PRO A 150 -10.79 -3.45 32.11
C PRO A 150 -11.55 -2.83 30.91
N LYS A 151 -12.85 -2.64 31.08
CA LYS A 151 -13.76 -2.10 30.06
C LYS A 151 -13.74 -0.57 29.96
N ASP A 152 -13.11 0.08 30.88
CA ASP A 152 -13.00 1.54 31.06
C ASP A 152 -11.83 2.18 30.30
N ASN A 153 -11.18 1.42 29.42
CA ASN A 153 -10.16 1.97 28.53
C ASN A 153 -10.78 3.04 27.63
N PHE A 154 -10.18 4.23 27.61
CA PHE A 154 -10.61 5.44 26.88
C PHE A 154 -11.09 5.20 25.44
N PHE A 155 -10.57 4.19 24.74
CA PHE A 155 -10.99 3.84 23.40
C PHE A 155 -12.35 3.13 23.34
N PHE A 156 -12.85 2.54 24.43
CA PHE A 156 -14.13 1.82 24.46
C PHE A 156 -15.31 2.74 24.71
N VAL A 157 -15.09 3.85 25.39
CA VAL A 157 -16.16 4.81 25.74
C VAL A 157 -16.67 5.60 24.55
N ARG A 158 -15.95 5.61 23.43
CA ARG A 158 -16.23 6.50 22.28
C ARG A 158 -17.15 5.92 21.20
N ILE A 159 -17.57 4.67 21.27
CA ILE A 159 -18.47 4.10 20.27
C ILE A 159 -19.70 3.50 20.97
N PRO A 160 -20.79 4.29 21.20
CA PRO A 160 -22.03 3.77 21.71
C PRO A 160 -22.59 2.69 20.78
N GLY A 161 -23.01 1.55 21.34
CA GLY A 161 -23.73 0.50 20.61
C GLY A 161 -22.87 -0.59 19.97
N ARG A 162 -21.54 -0.53 20.02
CA ARG A 162 -20.71 -1.72 19.72
C ARG A 162 -20.47 -2.52 20.98
N GLY A 163 -20.86 -3.81 20.94
CA GLY A 163 -20.57 -4.76 22.01
C GLY A 163 -19.07 -4.70 22.35
N TYR A 164 -18.82 -4.56 23.62
CA TYR A 164 -17.50 -4.36 24.20
C TYR A 164 -16.68 -5.66 24.13
N GLY A 165 -16.13 -5.92 22.94
CA GLY A 165 -15.07 -6.92 22.84
C GLY A 165 -13.76 -6.27 23.29
N ASN A 166 -13.09 -6.84 24.25
CA ASN A 166 -11.74 -6.45 24.69
C ASN A 166 -10.66 -6.79 23.63
N ASN A 167 -11.04 -6.88 22.37
CA ASN A 167 -10.17 -7.25 21.25
C ASN A 167 -9.01 -6.26 21.02
N ASN A 168 -8.96 -5.18 21.78
CA ASN A 168 -7.87 -4.21 21.78
C ASN A 168 -6.80 -4.49 22.85
N TYR A 169 -6.97 -5.56 23.64
CA TYR A 169 -5.91 -5.98 24.53
C TYR A 169 -4.62 -6.28 23.75
N ASN A 170 -3.50 -5.87 24.29
CA ASN A 170 -2.19 -6.10 23.68
C ASN A 170 -1.17 -6.49 24.76
N ALA A 171 -0.73 -7.74 24.72
CA ALA A 171 0.28 -8.26 25.63
C ALA A 171 1.72 -7.83 25.26
N ASN A 172 1.92 -7.22 24.10
CA ASN A 172 3.25 -6.92 23.58
C ASN A 172 3.84 -5.59 24.10
N TRP A 173 3.19 -4.87 25.00
CA TRP A 173 3.66 -3.57 25.42
C TRP A 173 3.76 -3.43 26.94
N GLY A 174 4.53 -2.47 27.36
CA GLY A 174 4.70 -2.10 28.77
C GLY A 174 5.60 -0.89 28.90
N TYR A 175 5.90 -0.53 30.12
CA TYR A 175 6.81 0.57 30.43
C TYR A 175 8.18 0.03 30.81
N GLN A 176 9.22 0.61 30.22
CA GLN A 176 10.61 0.42 30.61
C GLN A 176 11.20 1.79 30.94
N ASN A 177 11.58 1.99 32.19
CA ASN A 177 12.08 3.27 32.70
C ASN A 177 11.14 4.46 32.40
N GLY A 178 9.83 4.28 32.57
CA GLY A 178 8.80 5.29 32.30
C GLY A 178 8.49 5.53 30.81
N VAL A 179 9.15 4.82 29.88
CA VAL A 179 8.91 4.94 28.44
C VAL A 179 8.13 3.74 27.95
N MET A 180 7.02 4.01 27.25
CA MET A 180 6.23 2.98 26.60
C MET A 180 7.06 2.24 25.53
N ARG A 181 7.08 0.94 25.59
CA ARG A 181 7.77 0.05 24.65
C ARG A 181 6.83 -1.03 24.15
N ASN A 182 6.98 -1.38 22.87
CA ASN A 182 6.35 -2.55 22.30
C ASN A 182 7.43 -3.60 22.00
N ALA A 183 7.29 -4.79 22.59
CA ALA A 183 8.25 -5.87 22.47
C ALA A 183 8.24 -6.53 21.09
N LYS A 184 7.11 -6.45 20.36
CA LYS A 184 6.95 -7.02 19.02
C LYS A 184 6.78 -5.94 17.98
N GLN A 185 7.89 -5.59 17.33
CA GLN A 185 7.91 -4.58 16.28
C GLN A 185 8.14 -5.22 14.92
N VAL A 186 7.49 -4.66 13.91
CA VAL A 186 7.77 -4.96 12.50
C VAL A 186 8.53 -3.79 11.91
N LYS A 187 9.65 -4.09 11.27
CA LYS A 187 10.37 -3.20 10.37
C LYS A 187 10.41 -3.90 9.02
N SER A 188 9.86 -3.30 8.00
CA SER A 188 9.85 -3.89 6.66
C SER A 188 10.15 -2.83 5.62
N PHE A 189 10.93 -3.23 4.63
CA PHE A 189 11.18 -2.45 3.43
C PHE A 189 11.49 -3.42 2.28
N THR A 190 10.59 -3.49 1.32
CA THR A 190 10.76 -4.29 0.11
C THR A 190 10.41 -3.38 -1.06
N PRO A 191 11.41 -2.75 -1.70
CA PRO A 191 11.17 -1.92 -2.86
C PRO A 191 10.75 -2.77 -4.06
N ILE A 192 10.02 -2.17 -4.98
CA ILE A 192 9.61 -2.75 -6.24
C ILE A 192 10.12 -1.84 -7.35
N ALA A 193 10.78 -2.44 -8.35
CA ALA A 193 11.15 -1.76 -9.58
C ALA A 193 10.65 -2.60 -10.76
N VAL A 194 9.96 -2.00 -11.71
CA VAL A 194 9.45 -2.68 -12.90
C VAL A 194 9.79 -1.85 -14.12
N LEU A 195 10.52 -2.46 -15.04
CA LEU A 195 10.75 -1.94 -16.38
C LEU A 195 9.89 -2.74 -17.34
N SER A 196 9.07 -2.07 -18.14
CA SER A 196 8.19 -2.71 -19.11
C SER A 196 8.34 -2.07 -20.49
N HIS A 197 8.37 -2.91 -21.49
CA HIS A 197 8.25 -2.53 -22.89
C HIS A 197 6.95 -3.10 -23.45
N GLU A 198 6.18 -2.26 -24.12
CA GLU A 198 4.95 -2.63 -24.79
C GLU A 198 5.14 -2.42 -26.30
N TRP A 199 4.84 -3.46 -27.08
CA TRP A 199 4.83 -3.44 -28.52
C TRP A 199 3.43 -3.77 -29.05
N LYS A 200 2.77 -2.78 -29.63
CA LYS A 200 1.52 -2.95 -30.36
C LYS A 200 1.86 -3.41 -31.79
N ILE A 201 1.78 -4.72 -32.04
CA ILE A 201 2.13 -5.31 -33.34
C ILE A 201 1.12 -4.90 -34.40
N ASP A 202 -0.17 -5.02 -34.04
CA ASP A 202 -1.31 -4.60 -34.87
C ASP A 202 -2.50 -4.21 -33.97
N GLU A 203 -3.70 -4.05 -34.53
CA GLU A 203 -4.89 -3.67 -33.74
C GLU A 203 -5.36 -4.77 -32.77
N ALA A 204 -5.08 -6.04 -33.07
CA ALA A 204 -5.50 -7.20 -32.30
C ALA A 204 -4.39 -7.77 -31.41
N SER A 205 -3.12 -7.47 -31.71
CA SER A 205 -1.95 -8.14 -31.12
C SER A 205 -1.05 -7.17 -30.38
N ARG A 206 -0.76 -7.49 -29.11
CA ARG A 206 0.13 -6.72 -28.25
C ARG A 206 1.08 -7.64 -27.52
N LEU A 207 2.35 -7.29 -27.48
CA LEU A 207 3.38 -7.96 -26.70
C LEU A 207 3.84 -7.03 -25.57
N THR A 208 3.82 -7.53 -24.34
CA THR A 208 4.37 -6.84 -23.19
C THR A 208 5.53 -7.65 -22.62
N THR A 209 6.70 -7.04 -22.53
CA THR A 209 7.88 -7.61 -21.87
C THR A 209 8.16 -6.81 -20.60
N SER A 210 8.26 -7.48 -19.45
CA SER A 210 8.52 -6.83 -18.18
C SER A 210 9.66 -7.51 -17.44
N LEU A 211 10.50 -6.69 -16.81
CA LEU A 211 11.56 -7.07 -15.89
C LEU A 211 11.27 -6.40 -14.54
N GLY A 212 11.27 -7.19 -13.46
CA GLY A 212 11.00 -6.73 -12.09
C GLY A 212 11.96 -7.31 -11.08
#